data_ab137487ac624e0596e2ff50264e4333
#
_entry.id   ab137487ac624e0596e2ff50264e4333
#
_cell.length_a   1.000
_cell.length_b   1.000
_cell.length_c   1.000
_cell.angle_alpha   90.00
_cell.angle_beta   90.00
_cell.angle_gamma   90.00
#
_symmetry.space_group_name_H-M   'P 1'
#
loop_
_entity.id
_entity.type
_entity.pdbx_description
1 polymer ?
#
loop_
_entity_poly.entity_id
_entity_poly.type
_entity_poly.pdbx_seq_one_letter_code
_entity_poly.pdbx_strand_id
1 'polypeptide(L)'
;MNDYKKLKRKVNKTMWIANNWKDYEVIDTSKGEKLERWADYLLIRPDPQVIWDTERTLKAWKKCNAHYHRSNKGGGEWEFFNLPEQWNIHYKDLTFQLKPFSFKHTGLFPEQAVNWDWFSQKIKAANRSVKVLNLFAYTGGATLAAAKAGASVTHVDASKGMVAWAKENAAVSGLSNAPIRWIVDDCFKFVEREIRRGSHYDAIIMDTPSYGRGPKGEIWKIEDAIYPLLQLCTKLLSEQPLFFLINSYTTGFAPSVLSYLLGCEVVPKFGGNVYADEVGLPVTESGLVLPCGSSG
;
A
#
# COMPACT_ATOMS: atom_id res chain seq x y z
N MET A 1 34.20 7.28 -7.70
CA MET A 1 33.32 6.12 -8.03
C MET A 1 33.44 4.95 -7.05
N ASN A 2 34.27 5.02 -6.01
CA ASN A 2 34.55 3.86 -5.13
C ASN A 2 33.95 3.93 -3.73
N ASP A 3 33.40 5.06 -3.30
CA ASP A 3 32.94 5.20 -1.89
C ASP A 3 31.50 4.74 -1.66
N TYR A 4 30.62 4.82 -2.67
CA TYR A 4 29.24 4.33 -2.54
C TYR A 4 29.14 2.81 -2.39
N LYS A 5 30.04 2.05 -3.02
CA LYS A 5 30.08 0.57 -2.85
C LYS A 5 30.50 0.13 -1.44
N LYS A 6 31.21 0.98 -0.67
CA LYS A 6 31.60 0.72 0.71
C LYS A 6 30.44 0.98 1.71
N LEU A 7 29.51 1.88 1.36
CA LEU A 7 28.33 2.18 2.19
C LEU A 7 27.33 1.04 2.28
N LYS A 8 27.29 0.13 1.29
CA LYS A 8 26.43 -1.07 1.28
C LYS A 8 26.55 -1.96 2.54
N ARG A 9 27.58 -1.79 3.36
CA ARG A 9 27.86 -2.65 4.52
C ARG A 9 27.46 -2.08 5.87
N LYS A 10 26.93 -0.84 5.97
CA LYS A 10 26.72 -0.16 7.26
C LYS A 10 25.32 0.42 7.51
N VAL A 11 24.36 0.30 6.62
CA VAL A 11 23.00 0.73 6.90
C VAL A 11 22.31 -0.39 7.69
N ASN A 12 22.01 -0.13 8.95
CA ASN A 12 21.25 -1.07 9.80
C ASN A 12 19.90 -1.35 9.14
N LYS A 13 19.59 -2.63 8.94
CA LYS A 13 18.29 -3.09 8.40
C LYS A 13 17.24 -3.03 9.52
N THR A 14 16.68 -1.87 9.79
CA THR A 14 15.47 -1.79 10.62
C THR A 14 14.20 -1.69 9.80
N MET A 15 14.29 -1.31 8.53
CA MET A 15 13.18 -1.11 7.62
C MET A 15 12.64 -2.42 7.02
N TRP A 16 11.34 -2.52 6.85
CA TRP A 16 10.69 -3.64 6.16
C TRP A 16 10.75 -3.43 4.65
N ILE A 17 11.51 -4.27 3.96
CA ILE A 17 11.89 -4.07 2.56
C ILE A 17 11.07 -5.01 1.66
N ALA A 18 10.33 -4.42 0.69
CA ALA A 18 9.61 -5.17 -0.33
C ALA A 18 10.57 -5.56 -1.48
N ASN A 19 11.36 -6.60 -1.28
CA ASN A 19 12.44 -7.05 -2.17
C ASN A 19 12.13 -8.32 -2.98
N ASN A 20 10.88 -8.81 -2.96
CA ASN A 20 10.48 -10.04 -3.65
C ASN A 20 9.87 -9.81 -5.04
N TRP A 21 9.85 -8.56 -5.51
CA TRP A 21 9.37 -8.22 -6.83
C TRP A 21 10.29 -8.75 -7.94
N LYS A 22 9.67 -9.25 -9.03
CA LYS A 22 10.35 -9.58 -10.28
C LYS A 22 9.97 -8.61 -11.39
N ASP A 23 8.71 -8.22 -11.44
CA ASP A 23 8.15 -7.33 -12.47
C ASP A 23 8.22 -5.85 -12.09
N TYR A 24 8.66 -5.53 -10.89
CA TYR A 24 8.83 -4.14 -10.44
C TYR A 24 10.22 -3.91 -9.86
N GLU A 25 10.77 -2.72 -10.10
CA GLU A 25 12.09 -2.33 -9.60
C GLU A 25 12.19 -0.80 -9.51
N VAL A 26 12.74 -0.26 -8.43
CA VAL A 26 13.27 1.09 -8.41
C VAL A 26 14.72 1.02 -8.89
N ILE A 27 14.96 1.53 -10.10
CA ILE A 27 16.28 1.48 -10.72
C ILE A 27 17.20 2.52 -10.10
N ASP A 28 16.71 3.77 -10.02
CA ASP A 28 17.50 4.90 -9.51
C ASP A 28 16.58 6.00 -8.96
N THR A 29 17.14 6.89 -8.15
CA THR A 29 16.42 8.00 -7.50
C THR A 29 17.29 9.25 -7.47
N SER A 30 16.79 10.38 -7.96
CA SER A 30 17.48 11.67 -7.92
C SER A 30 16.54 12.85 -8.20
N LYS A 31 16.85 14.03 -7.65
CA LYS A 31 16.20 15.31 -7.99
C LYS A 31 14.66 15.27 -7.85
N GLY A 32 14.17 14.68 -6.77
CA GLY A 32 12.74 14.61 -6.51
C GLY A 32 11.98 13.53 -7.28
N GLU A 33 12.69 12.67 -8.04
CA GLU A 33 12.09 11.66 -8.91
C GLU A 33 12.70 10.28 -8.71
N LYS A 34 11.94 9.27 -9.08
CA LYS A 34 12.38 7.88 -9.17
C LYS A 34 12.19 7.35 -10.59
N LEU A 35 13.20 6.64 -11.07
CA LEU A 35 13.18 5.86 -12.29
C LEU A 35 12.81 4.43 -11.91
N GLU A 36 11.71 3.95 -12.45
CA GLU A 36 11.12 2.65 -12.11
C GLU A 36 10.92 1.78 -13.34
N ARG A 37 11.07 0.46 -13.16
CA ARG A 37 10.64 -0.53 -14.14
C ARG A 37 9.34 -1.18 -13.66
N TRP A 38 8.35 -1.24 -14.55
CA TRP A 38 7.05 -1.87 -14.35
C TRP A 38 6.81 -2.87 -15.49
N ALA A 39 7.10 -4.14 -15.27
CA ALA A 39 7.29 -5.18 -16.28
C ALA A 39 8.34 -4.74 -17.31
N ASP A 40 7.96 -4.50 -18.56
CA ASP A 40 8.84 -4.07 -19.64
C ASP A 40 8.95 -2.54 -19.80
N TYR A 41 8.23 -1.77 -18.97
CA TYR A 41 8.10 -0.32 -19.14
C TYR A 41 8.87 0.45 -18.08
N LEU A 42 9.55 1.51 -18.51
CA LEU A 42 10.28 2.45 -17.67
C LEU A 42 9.42 3.70 -17.44
N LEU A 43 9.20 4.04 -16.18
CA LEU A 43 8.47 5.23 -15.79
C LEU A 43 9.35 6.15 -14.96
N ILE A 44 9.22 7.46 -15.14
CA ILE A 44 9.76 8.48 -14.25
C ILE A 44 8.58 9.14 -13.52
N ARG A 45 8.64 9.11 -12.19
CA ARG A 45 7.59 9.69 -11.35
C ARG A 45 8.19 10.48 -10.20
N PRO A 46 7.56 11.59 -9.77
CA PRO A 46 8.02 12.34 -8.61
C PRO A 46 7.82 11.54 -7.32
N ASP A 47 8.80 11.63 -6.44
CA ASP A 47 8.72 11.08 -5.09
C ASP A 47 9.19 12.12 -4.07
N PRO A 48 8.34 12.54 -3.11
CA PRO A 48 8.69 13.59 -2.15
C PRO A 48 9.79 13.17 -1.15
N GLN A 49 10.05 11.89 -1.02
CA GLN A 49 11.15 11.40 -0.17
C GLN A 49 12.53 11.59 -0.82
N VAL A 50 12.57 11.72 -2.15
CA VAL A 50 13.82 11.89 -2.90
C VAL A 50 14.27 13.34 -2.85
N ILE A 51 14.90 13.75 -1.75
CA ILE A 51 15.42 15.10 -1.55
C ILE A 51 16.89 15.26 -1.95
N TRP A 52 17.54 14.18 -2.34
CA TRP A 52 18.94 14.18 -2.79
C TRP A 52 19.07 14.46 -4.29
N ASP A 53 20.19 15.07 -4.63
CA ASP A 53 20.56 15.44 -6.01
C ASP A 53 21.81 14.67 -6.43
N THR A 54 21.64 13.41 -6.80
CA THR A 54 22.69 12.56 -7.34
C THR A 54 22.78 12.70 -8.86
N GLU A 55 23.94 12.42 -9.45
CA GLU A 55 24.12 12.47 -10.90
C GLU A 55 23.31 11.36 -11.59
N ARG A 56 22.51 11.70 -12.59
CA ARG A 56 21.72 10.76 -13.41
C ARG A 56 22.58 10.19 -14.53
N THR A 57 23.39 9.18 -14.21
CA THR A 57 24.33 8.55 -15.15
C THR A 57 23.69 7.56 -16.11
N LEU A 58 22.56 6.97 -15.73
CA LEU A 58 21.90 5.93 -16.50
C LEU A 58 21.19 6.50 -17.73
N LYS A 59 21.42 5.87 -18.90
CA LYS A 59 20.71 6.22 -20.14
C LYS A 59 19.19 6.05 -20.03
N ALA A 60 18.72 5.21 -19.12
CA ALA A 60 17.31 4.94 -18.86
C ALA A 60 16.52 6.21 -18.44
N TRP A 61 17.15 7.18 -17.77
CA TRP A 61 16.55 8.48 -17.48
C TRP A 61 16.14 9.27 -18.73
N LYS A 62 16.75 8.98 -19.88
CA LYS A 62 16.46 9.64 -21.17
C LYS A 62 15.63 8.77 -22.12
N LYS A 63 15.28 7.55 -21.73
CA LYS A 63 14.60 6.55 -22.56
C LYS A 63 13.43 5.88 -21.83
N CYS A 64 12.70 6.64 -21.01
CA CYS A 64 11.51 6.13 -20.35
C CYS A 64 10.32 6.00 -21.31
N ASN A 65 9.32 5.19 -20.92
CA ASN A 65 8.08 5.02 -21.68
C ASN A 65 7.04 6.08 -21.33
N ALA A 66 7.10 6.64 -20.11
CA ALA A 66 6.34 7.81 -19.71
C ALA A 66 7.00 8.54 -18.55
N HIS A 67 6.74 9.84 -18.44
CA HIS A 67 7.21 10.71 -17.39
C HIS A 67 6.05 11.54 -16.82
N TYR A 68 5.88 11.53 -15.50
CA TYR A 68 4.89 12.38 -14.84
C TYR A 68 5.56 13.67 -14.36
N HIS A 69 5.18 14.79 -14.92
CA HIS A 69 5.66 16.11 -14.56
C HIS A 69 4.79 16.73 -13.47
N ARG A 70 5.40 17.09 -12.35
CA ARG A 70 4.71 17.75 -11.24
C ARG A 70 4.48 19.23 -11.55
N SER A 71 3.26 19.71 -11.38
CA SER A 71 2.96 21.13 -11.49
C SER A 71 3.26 21.86 -10.15
N ASN A 72 3.77 23.09 -10.25
CA ASN A 72 3.98 23.98 -9.10
C ASN A 72 2.66 24.44 -8.45
N LYS A 73 1.54 24.27 -9.15
CA LYS A 73 0.18 24.64 -8.66
C LYS A 73 -0.57 23.45 -8.04
N GLY A 74 0.11 22.32 -7.85
CA GLY A 74 -0.49 21.05 -7.43
C GLY A 74 -0.92 20.18 -8.61
N GLY A 75 -0.94 18.84 -8.42
CA GLY A 75 -1.17 17.89 -9.49
C GLY A 75 0.01 17.78 -10.46
N GLY A 76 -0.27 17.54 -11.73
CA GLY A 76 0.71 17.37 -12.81
C GLY A 76 0.09 16.63 -13.98
N GLU A 77 0.93 16.28 -14.95
CA GLU A 77 0.51 15.62 -16.18
C GLU A 77 1.51 14.53 -16.61
N TRP A 78 1.01 13.54 -17.33
CA TRP A 78 1.81 12.50 -17.92
C TRP A 78 2.26 12.90 -19.33
N GLU A 79 3.54 12.77 -19.60
CA GLU A 79 4.11 12.76 -20.94
C GLU A 79 4.34 11.30 -21.36
N PHE A 80 3.65 10.88 -22.43
CA PHE A 80 3.73 9.51 -22.96
C PHE A 80 4.61 9.44 -24.17
N PHE A 81 5.54 8.47 -24.20
CA PHE A 81 6.39 8.19 -25.34
C PHE A 81 6.02 6.88 -26.03
N ASN A 82 6.04 5.78 -25.29
CA ASN A 82 5.65 4.46 -25.77
C ASN A 82 5.16 3.59 -24.60
N LEU A 83 4.07 4.00 -23.97
CA LEU A 83 3.42 3.27 -22.89
C LEU A 83 2.01 2.86 -23.36
N PRO A 84 1.60 1.59 -23.22
CA PRO A 84 0.22 1.19 -23.49
C PRO A 84 -0.76 1.84 -22.50
N GLU A 85 -2.03 1.94 -22.88
CA GLU A 85 -3.07 2.47 -22.00
C GLU A 85 -3.20 1.66 -20.71
N GLN A 86 -2.94 0.35 -20.78
CA GLN A 86 -2.90 -0.55 -19.63
C GLN A 86 -1.96 -1.73 -19.88
N TRP A 87 -1.38 -2.27 -18.81
CA TRP A 87 -0.53 -3.47 -18.83
C TRP A 87 -0.65 -4.24 -17.52
N ASN A 88 -0.11 -5.43 -17.48
CA ASN A 88 -0.12 -6.27 -16.28
C ASN A 88 1.26 -6.38 -15.67
N ILE A 89 1.32 -6.50 -14.34
CA ILE A 89 2.48 -6.97 -13.59
C ILE A 89 2.10 -8.08 -12.64
N HIS A 90 3.09 -8.88 -12.24
CA HIS A 90 2.88 -10.02 -11.38
C HIS A 90 3.63 -9.86 -10.05
N TYR A 91 2.97 -10.25 -8.99
CA TYR A 91 3.62 -10.48 -7.70
C TYR A 91 3.25 -11.86 -7.20
N LYS A 92 4.22 -12.81 -7.24
CA LYS A 92 3.95 -14.22 -6.96
C LYS A 92 2.78 -14.74 -7.82
N ASP A 93 1.72 -15.21 -7.19
CA ASP A 93 0.52 -15.75 -7.84
C ASP A 93 -0.57 -14.70 -8.10
N LEU A 94 -0.28 -13.44 -7.96
CA LEU A 94 -1.20 -12.33 -8.20
C LEU A 94 -0.83 -11.58 -9.48
N THR A 95 -1.83 -11.15 -10.21
CA THR A 95 -1.71 -10.29 -11.39
C THR A 95 -2.44 -8.98 -11.12
N PHE A 96 -1.79 -7.87 -11.43
CA PHE A 96 -2.36 -6.54 -11.30
C PHE A 96 -2.35 -5.83 -12.64
N GLN A 97 -3.50 -5.37 -13.06
CA GLN A 97 -3.66 -4.51 -14.22
C GLN A 97 -3.33 -3.08 -13.81
N LEU A 98 -2.43 -2.45 -14.52
CA LEU A 98 -1.95 -1.08 -14.28
C LEU A 98 -2.38 -0.17 -15.42
N LYS A 99 -2.59 1.10 -15.09
CA LYS A 99 -2.79 2.19 -16.04
C LYS A 99 -2.42 3.52 -15.40
N PRO A 100 -1.82 4.46 -16.13
CA PRO A 100 -1.68 5.82 -15.65
C PRO A 100 -3.06 6.45 -15.46
N PHE A 101 -3.24 7.24 -14.41
CA PHE A 101 -4.46 8.03 -14.25
C PHE A 101 -4.14 9.40 -13.64
N SER A 102 -5.14 10.20 -13.35
CA SER A 102 -5.08 11.66 -13.12
C SER A 102 -4.03 12.18 -12.14
N PHE A 103 -3.32 11.32 -11.44
CA PHE A 103 -2.17 11.66 -10.61
C PHE A 103 -0.98 10.79 -11.01
N LYS A 104 0.17 10.95 -10.35
CA LYS A 104 1.39 10.14 -10.57
C LYS A 104 1.21 8.63 -10.36
N HIS A 105 0.03 8.17 -9.99
CA HIS A 105 -0.24 6.78 -9.62
C HIS A 105 -0.53 5.90 -10.83
N THR A 106 -0.19 4.63 -10.71
CA THR A 106 -0.36 3.60 -11.74
C THR A 106 -1.34 2.50 -11.33
N GLY A 107 -1.91 2.62 -10.13
CA GLY A 107 -2.87 1.66 -9.59
C GLY A 107 -2.29 0.68 -8.57
N LEU A 108 -1.01 0.77 -8.21
CA LEU A 108 -0.41 -0.13 -7.22
C LEU A 108 0.67 0.59 -6.38
N PHE A 109 0.83 0.13 -5.15
CA PHE A 109 1.88 0.53 -4.21
C PHE A 109 2.78 -0.68 -3.94
N PRO A 110 3.91 -0.81 -4.66
CA PRO A 110 4.75 -2.01 -4.59
C PRO A 110 5.38 -2.27 -3.23
N GLU A 111 5.65 -1.24 -2.45
CA GLU A 111 6.17 -1.35 -1.10
C GLU A 111 5.26 -2.13 -0.16
N GLN A 112 3.95 -2.15 -0.43
CA GLN A 112 2.98 -2.91 0.36
C GLN A 112 3.12 -4.43 0.23
N ALA A 113 3.90 -4.91 -0.72
CA ALA A 113 4.13 -6.34 -0.92
C ALA A 113 4.75 -7.01 0.32
N VAL A 114 5.55 -6.29 1.12
CA VAL A 114 6.09 -6.83 2.37
C VAL A 114 4.98 -7.14 3.39
N ASN A 115 3.97 -6.28 3.46
CA ASN A 115 2.80 -6.49 4.29
C ASN A 115 1.93 -7.63 3.77
N TRP A 116 1.76 -7.73 2.43
CA TRP A 116 1.01 -8.84 1.81
C TRP A 116 1.65 -10.19 2.16
N ASP A 117 2.97 -10.27 2.12
CA ASP A 117 3.69 -11.48 2.50
C ASP A 117 3.49 -11.84 3.97
N TRP A 118 3.61 -10.85 4.85
CA TRP A 118 3.48 -11.02 6.29
C TRP A 118 2.08 -11.52 6.68
N PHE A 119 1.01 -10.83 6.28
CA PHE A 119 -0.33 -11.25 6.69
C PHE A 119 -0.80 -12.52 5.96
N SER A 120 -0.35 -12.75 4.71
CA SER A 120 -0.67 -14.00 4.01
C SER A 120 -0.11 -15.22 4.72
N GLN A 121 1.09 -15.13 5.29
CA GLN A 121 1.66 -16.20 6.12
C GLN A 121 0.83 -16.43 7.37
N LYS A 122 0.40 -15.36 8.07
CA LYS A 122 -0.46 -15.47 9.25
C LYS A 122 -1.82 -16.10 8.94
N ILE A 123 -2.46 -15.68 7.84
CA ILE A 123 -3.76 -16.25 7.41
C ILE A 123 -3.61 -17.75 7.13
N LYS A 124 -2.60 -18.16 6.38
CA LYS A 124 -2.34 -19.58 6.10
C LYS A 124 -2.03 -20.38 7.35
N ALA A 125 -1.27 -19.84 8.29
CA ALA A 125 -0.89 -20.50 9.52
C ALA A 125 -2.02 -20.59 10.56
N ALA A 126 -3.10 -19.82 10.41
CA ALA A 126 -4.22 -19.81 11.36
C ALA A 126 -4.98 -21.14 11.42
N ASN A 127 -4.92 -21.96 10.36
CA ASN A 127 -5.61 -23.24 10.24
C ASN A 127 -7.12 -23.19 10.59
N ARG A 128 -7.74 -22.04 10.34
CA ARG A 128 -9.17 -21.80 10.52
C ARG A 128 -9.67 -20.81 9.47
N SER A 129 -10.98 -20.69 9.31
CA SER A 129 -11.56 -19.63 8.52
C SER A 129 -11.19 -18.25 9.09
N VAL A 130 -10.71 -17.35 8.23
CA VAL A 130 -10.28 -16.00 8.60
C VAL A 130 -11.12 -14.99 7.84
N LYS A 131 -11.72 -14.03 8.56
CA LYS A 131 -12.45 -12.90 7.99
C LYS A 131 -11.59 -11.64 8.10
N VAL A 132 -11.29 -11.01 6.98
CA VAL A 132 -10.47 -9.79 6.90
C VAL A 132 -11.33 -8.61 6.48
N LEU A 133 -11.25 -7.50 7.22
CA LEU A 133 -11.76 -6.20 6.81
C LEU A 133 -10.62 -5.36 6.26
N ASN A 134 -10.71 -4.95 5.00
CA ASN A 134 -9.75 -4.05 4.36
C ASN A 134 -10.41 -2.69 4.09
N LEU A 135 -9.98 -1.66 4.79
CA LEU A 135 -10.44 -0.28 4.70
C LEU A 135 -9.46 0.56 3.87
N PHE A 136 -9.98 1.52 3.11
CA PHE A 136 -9.21 2.30 2.13
C PHE A 136 -8.53 1.38 1.11
N ALA A 137 -9.31 0.40 0.64
CA ALA A 137 -8.75 -0.79 0.01
C ALA A 137 -8.26 -0.58 -1.44
N TYR A 138 -8.46 0.62 -2.00
CA TYR A 138 -7.93 1.08 -3.30
C TYR A 138 -8.21 0.07 -4.43
N THR A 139 -7.21 -0.28 -5.23
CA THR A 139 -7.30 -1.23 -6.34
C THR A 139 -7.17 -2.70 -5.92
N GLY A 140 -7.17 -2.97 -4.60
CA GLY A 140 -7.32 -4.30 -4.05
C GLY A 140 -6.06 -5.10 -3.79
N GLY A 141 -4.85 -4.51 -3.80
CA GLY A 141 -3.62 -5.26 -3.56
C GLY A 141 -3.66 -6.13 -2.30
N ALA A 142 -3.95 -5.53 -1.15
CA ALA A 142 -4.08 -6.25 0.11
C ALA A 142 -5.29 -7.22 0.13
N THR A 143 -6.41 -6.83 -0.50
CA THR A 143 -7.60 -7.68 -0.63
C THR A 143 -7.29 -8.99 -1.36
N LEU A 144 -6.61 -8.89 -2.51
CA LEU A 144 -6.27 -10.05 -3.32
C LEU A 144 -5.24 -10.95 -2.63
N ALA A 145 -4.26 -10.37 -1.96
CA ALA A 145 -3.27 -11.11 -1.19
C ALA A 145 -3.91 -11.90 -0.04
N ALA A 146 -4.84 -11.28 0.70
CA ALA A 146 -5.58 -11.94 1.77
C ALA A 146 -6.52 -13.04 1.24
N ALA A 147 -7.26 -12.79 0.16
CA ALA A 147 -8.13 -13.77 -0.47
C ALA A 147 -7.34 -14.96 -1.05
N LYS A 148 -6.19 -14.71 -1.68
CA LYS A 148 -5.30 -15.76 -2.18
C LYS A 148 -4.71 -16.62 -1.06
N ALA A 149 -4.55 -16.03 0.14
CA ALA A 149 -4.14 -16.76 1.33
C ALA A 149 -5.26 -17.59 1.97
N GLY A 150 -6.51 -17.50 1.49
CA GLY A 150 -7.67 -18.28 1.95
C GLY A 150 -8.65 -17.51 2.85
N ALA A 151 -8.51 -16.19 3.00
CA ALA A 151 -9.44 -15.40 3.79
C ALA A 151 -10.72 -15.05 3.03
N SER A 152 -11.83 -14.87 3.78
CA SER A 152 -12.98 -14.12 3.32
C SER A 152 -12.72 -12.63 3.57
N VAL A 153 -12.81 -11.79 2.52
CA VAL A 153 -12.40 -10.38 2.62
C VAL A 153 -13.59 -9.45 2.39
N THR A 154 -13.74 -8.46 3.26
CA THR A 154 -14.61 -7.31 2.99
C THR A 154 -13.72 -6.13 2.55
N HIS A 155 -13.83 -5.78 1.29
CA HIS A 155 -13.11 -4.68 0.63
C HIS A 155 -13.97 -3.42 0.66
N VAL A 156 -13.47 -2.36 1.29
CA VAL A 156 -14.17 -1.08 1.43
C VAL A 156 -13.33 0.05 0.89
N ASP A 157 -13.86 0.76 -0.09
CA ASP A 157 -13.27 2.00 -0.63
C ASP A 157 -14.37 2.99 -1.00
N ALA A 158 -14.11 4.27 -0.82
CA ALA A 158 -15.06 5.33 -1.13
C ALA A 158 -15.24 5.56 -2.65
N SER A 159 -14.25 5.18 -3.46
CA SER A 159 -14.24 5.38 -4.90
C SER A 159 -14.83 4.18 -5.63
N LYS A 160 -15.97 4.39 -6.30
CA LYS A 160 -16.57 3.37 -7.18
C LYS A 160 -15.60 2.90 -8.27
N GLY A 161 -14.77 3.81 -8.82
CA GLY A 161 -13.78 3.47 -9.83
C GLY A 161 -12.68 2.56 -9.30
N MET A 162 -12.20 2.79 -8.06
CA MET A 162 -11.19 1.93 -7.44
C MET A 162 -11.74 0.55 -7.11
N VAL A 163 -12.97 0.45 -6.60
CA VAL A 163 -13.63 -0.84 -6.36
C VAL A 163 -13.86 -1.61 -7.67
N ALA A 164 -14.21 -0.93 -8.76
CA ALA A 164 -14.32 -1.56 -10.07
C ALA A 164 -12.98 -2.12 -10.54
N TRP A 165 -11.92 -1.33 -10.44
CA TRP A 165 -10.56 -1.75 -10.78
C TRP A 165 -10.07 -2.90 -9.90
N ALA A 166 -10.39 -2.90 -8.61
CA ALA A 166 -10.09 -4.01 -7.72
C ALA A 166 -10.76 -5.33 -8.15
N LYS A 167 -11.99 -5.26 -8.69
CA LYS A 167 -12.67 -6.43 -9.28
C LYS A 167 -12.00 -6.91 -10.57
N GLU A 168 -11.51 -5.98 -11.40
CA GLU A 168 -10.74 -6.32 -12.61
C GLU A 168 -9.44 -7.03 -12.19
N ASN A 169 -8.73 -6.51 -11.17
CA ASN A 169 -7.55 -7.16 -10.61
C ASN A 169 -7.84 -8.55 -10.02
N ALA A 170 -8.99 -8.72 -9.37
CA ALA A 170 -9.43 -10.04 -8.90
C ALA A 170 -9.66 -11.01 -10.06
N ALA A 171 -10.26 -10.56 -11.15
CA ALA A 171 -10.52 -11.38 -12.34
C ALA A 171 -9.22 -11.84 -13.00
N VAL A 172 -8.27 -10.92 -13.25
CA VAL A 172 -6.99 -11.28 -13.88
C VAL A 172 -6.07 -12.10 -12.95
N SER A 173 -6.30 -12.05 -11.63
CA SER A 173 -5.63 -12.91 -10.64
C SER A 173 -6.29 -14.27 -10.45
N GLY A 174 -7.35 -14.59 -11.19
CA GLY A 174 -8.11 -15.85 -11.04
C GLY A 174 -8.92 -15.94 -9.74
N LEU A 175 -9.30 -14.79 -9.16
CA LEU A 175 -10.01 -14.67 -7.89
C LEU A 175 -11.46 -14.19 -8.04
N SER A 176 -12.05 -14.30 -9.24
CA SER A 176 -13.44 -13.87 -9.51
C SER A 176 -14.46 -14.53 -8.58
N ASN A 177 -14.22 -15.77 -8.18
CA ASN A 177 -15.10 -16.57 -7.31
C ASN A 177 -14.62 -16.59 -5.85
N ALA A 178 -13.58 -15.84 -5.50
CA ALA A 178 -13.11 -15.75 -4.11
C ALA A 178 -14.17 -15.05 -3.23
N PRO A 179 -14.26 -15.41 -1.94
CA PRO A 179 -15.25 -14.83 -1.04
C PRO A 179 -14.90 -13.38 -0.67
N ILE A 180 -15.02 -12.47 -1.63
CA ILE A 180 -14.75 -11.05 -1.47
C ILE A 180 -16.05 -10.25 -1.55
N ARG A 181 -16.35 -9.52 -0.49
CA ARG A 181 -17.48 -8.58 -0.42
C ARG A 181 -16.98 -7.19 -0.81
N TRP A 182 -17.45 -6.69 -1.95
CA TRP A 182 -17.07 -5.40 -2.51
C TRP A 182 -18.01 -4.28 -2.07
N ILE A 183 -17.48 -3.25 -1.42
CA ILE A 183 -18.25 -2.16 -0.83
C ILE A 183 -17.72 -0.82 -1.33
N VAL A 184 -18.62 0.02 -1.87
CA VAL A 184 -18.35 1.42 -2.16
C VAL A 184 -18.99 2.26 -1.07
N ASP A 185 -18.19 2.73 -0.11
CA ASP A 185 -18.68 3.49 1.03
C ASP A 185 -17.57 4.24 1.75
N ASP A 186 -17.96 5.24 2.55
CA ASP A 186 -17.11 5.85 3.56
C ASP A 186 -16.77 4.84 4.67
N CYS A 187 -15.48 4.78 5.06
CA CYS A 187 -14.99 3.78 6.01
C CYS A 187 -15.62 3.93 7.40
N PHE A 188 -15.81 5.15 7.91
CA PHE A 188 -16.47 5.37 9.19
C PHE A 188 -17.91 4.85 9.18
N LYS A 189 -18.69 5.28 8.19
CA LYS A 189 -20.09 4.87 8.05
C LYS A 189 -20.23 3.37 7.88
N PHE A 190 -19.31 2.76 7.14
CA PHE A 190 -19.28 1.31 6.97
C PHE A 190 -19.03 0.61 8.32
N VAL A 191 -17.98 1.01 9.04
CA VAL A 191 -17.61 0.42 10.35
C VAL A 191 -18.75 0.57 11.35
N GLU A 192 -19.37 1.75 11.46
CA GLU A 192 -20.55 1.96 12.35
C GLU A 192 -21.72 1.04 12.01
N ARG A 193 -21.97 0.79 10.71
CA ARG A 193 -23.03 -0.15 10.29
C ARG A 193 -22.71 -1.59 10.64
N GLU A 194 -21.45 -2.01 10.46
CA GLU A 194 -21.02 -3.37 10.83
C GLU A 194 -21.10 -3.58 12.34
N ILE A 195 -20.79 -2.56 13.16
CA ILE A 195 -21.00 -2.61 14.62
C ILE A 195 -22.48 -2.84 14.96
N ARG A 196 -23.38 -2.06 14.36
CA ARG A 196 -24.83 -2.23 14.57
C ARG A 196 -25.37 -3.59 14.12
N ARG A 197 -24.69 -4.24 13.15
CA ARG A 197 -25.03 -5.59 12.66
C ARG A 197 -24.45 -6.71 13.51
N GLY A 198 -23.59 -6.39 14.49
CA GLY A 198 -22.86 -7.38 15.26
C GLY A 198 -21.85 -8.18 14.42
N SER A 199 -21.31 -7.59 13.36
CA SER A 199 -20.30 -8.25 12.52
C SER A 199 -18.97 -8.30 13.23
N HIS A 200 -18.20 -9.38 13.02
CA HIS A 200 -16.86 -9.53 13.56
C HIS A 200 -15.87 -10.00 12.48
N TYR A 201 -14.62 -9.53 12.62
CA TYR A 201 -13.51 -9.81 11.73
C TYR A 201 -12.30 -10.30 12.54
N ASP A 202 -11.57 -11.25 11.97
CA ASP A 202 -10.36 -11.79 12.58
C ASP A 202 -9.14 -10.91 12.34
N ALA A 203 -9.19 -10.09 11.31
CA ALA A 203 -8.13 -9.14 11.00
C ALA A 203 -8.68 -7.87 10.35
N ILE A 204 -7.99 -6.76 10.59
CA ILE A 204 -8.30 -5.46 9.98
C ILE A 204 -7.04 -4.90 9.36
N ILE A 205 -7.16 -4.40 8.12
CA ILE A 205 -6.12 -3.69 7.37
C ILE A 205 -6.64 -2.28 7.10
N MET A 206 -5.83 -1.27 7.40
CA MET A 206 -6.11 0.15 7.14
C MET A 206 -4.92 0.77 6.42
N ASP A 207 -5.08 1.05 5.13
CA ASP A 207 -4.08 1.77 4.33
C ASP A 207 -4.52 3.23 4.15
N THR A 208 -4.36 4.01 5.21
CA THR A 208 -5.02 5.31 5.36
C THR A 208 -4.36 6.41 4.53
N PRO A 209 -5.12 7.16 3.70
CA PRO A 209 -4.59 8.34 3.03
C PRO A 209 -4.38 9.48 4.04
N SER A 210 -3.46 10.40 3.74
CA SER A 210 -3.29 11.63 4.54
C SER A 210 -4.54 12.50 4.49
N TYR A 211 -5.16 12.59 3.30
CA TYR A 211 -6.39 13.34 3.05
C TYR A 211 -7.25 12.59 2.02
N GLY A 212 -8.56 12.65 2.18
CA GLY A 212 -9.50 12.04 1.24
C GLY A 212 -10.89 12.66 1.32
N ARG A 213 -11.74 12.26 0.36
CA ARG A 213 -13.16 12.61 0.35
C ARG A 213 -13.99 11.33 0.19
N GLY A 214 -14.99 11.18 1.02
CA GLY A 214 -15.98 10.12 0.90
C GLY A 214 -16.94 10.36 -0.27
N PRO A 215 -17.78 9.36 -0.61
CA PRO A 215 -18.65 9.41 -1.79
C PRO A 215 -19.76 10.48 -1.70
N LYS A 216 -20.04 11.01 -0.53
CA LYS A 216 -21.02 12.09 -0.28
C LYS A 216 -20.36 13.41 0.19
N GLY A 217 -19.03 13.54 -0.01
CA GLY A 217 -18.27 14.74 0.35
C GLY A 217 -17.72 14.72 1.79
N GLU A 218 -17.79 13.61 2.48
CA GLU A 218 -17.15 13.43 3.79
C GLU A 218 -15.65 13.76 3.68
N ILE A 219 -15.12 14.46 4.68
CA ILE A 219 -13.70 14.82 4.70
C ILE A 219 -12.96 13.88 5.65
N TRP A 220 -11.94 13.21 5.12
CA TRP A 220 -10.95 12.48 5.87
C TRP A 220 -9.68 13.31 5.98
N LYS A 221 -9.21 13.51 7.21
CA LYS A 221 -7.86 13.97 7.55
C LYS A 221 -7.31 13.00 8.59
N ILE A 222 -6.15 12.43 8.32
CA ILE A 222 -5.61 11.35 9.15
C ILE A 222 -5.43 11.80 10.61
N GLU A 223 -4.95 13.03 10.83
CA GLU A 223 -4.66 13.58 12.15
C GLU A 223 -5.91 13.63 13.05
N ASP A 224 -7.06 13.90 12.44
CA ASP A 224 -8.33 14.04 13.15
C ASP A 224 -9.08 12.70 13.27
N ALA A 225 -8.87 11.79 12.32
CA ALA A 225 -9.78 10.69 12.06
C ALA A 225 -9.23 9.30 12.38
N ILE A 226 -7.91 9.09 12.38
CA ILE A 226 -7.34 7.74 12.52
C ILE A 226 -7.63 7.14 13.90
N TYR A 227 -7.49 7.92 14.98
CA TYR A 227 -7.70 7.42 16.32
C TYR A 227 -9.17 7.07 16.61
N PRO A 228 -10.17 7.95 16.31
CA PRO A 228 -11.57 7.58 16.40
C PRO A 228 -11.95 6.36 15.55
N LEU A 229 -11.42 6.25 14.31
CA LEU A 229 -11.71 5.08 13.48
C LEU A 229 -11.11 3.80 14.06
N LEU A 230 -9.89 3.85 14.60
CA LEU A 230 -9.26 2.72 15.28
C LEU A 230 -10.11 2.25 16.47
N GLN A 231 -10.61 3.17 17.28
CA GLN A 231 -11.51 2.86 18.41
C GLN A 231 -12.79 2.14 17.96
N LEU A 232 -13.37 2.55 16.83
CA LEU A 232 -14.54 1.85 16.27
C LEU A 232 -14.15 0.48 15.73
N CYS A 233 -13.02 0.38 15.02
CA CYS A 233 -12.52 -0.87 14.45
C CYS A 233 -12.24 -1.93 15.51
N THR A 234 -11.77 -1.57 16.71
CA THR A 234 -11.57 -2.55 17.79
C THR A 234 -12.87 -3.23 18.23
N LYS A 235 -14.04 -2.59 18.06
CA LYS A 235 -15.34 -3.19 18.34
C LYS A 235 -15.76 -4.25 17.31
N LEU A 236 -15.10 -4.28 16.16
CA LEU A 236 -15.34 -5.26 15.11
C LEU A 236 -14.38 -6.44 15.16
N LEU A 237 -13.35 -6.42 15.99
CA LEU A 237 -12.46 -7.57 16.13
C LEU A 237 -13.18 -8.73 16.81
N SER A 238 -12.91 -9.95 16.35
CA SER A 238 -13.35 -11.18 17.00
C SER A 238 -12.66 -11.33 18.36
N GLU A 239 -13.13 -12.25 19.20
CA GLU A 239 -12.53 -12.51 20.53
C GLU A 239 -11.06 -12.95 20.44
N GLN A 240 -10.67 -13.59 19.35
CA GLN A 240 -9.31 -14.03 19.09
C GLN A 240 -8.83 -13.51 17.73
N PRO A 241 -8.55 -12.20 17.62
CA PRO A 241 -8.12 -11.61 16.36
C PRO A 241 -6.73 -12.10 15.98
N LEU A 242 -6.50 -12.17 14.68
CA LEU A 242 -5.24 -12.65 14.11
C LEU A 242 -4.20 -11.53 13.99
N PHE A 243 -4.61 -10.36 13.51
CA PHE A 243 -3.78 -9.17 13.42
C PHE A 243 -4.60 -7.88 13.18
N PHE A 244 -3.96 -6.76 13.45
CA PHE A 244 -4.37 -5.43 13.04
C PHE A 244 -3.21 -4.77 12.30
N LEU A 245 -3.43 -4.22 11.11
CA LEU A 245 -2.40 -3.56 10.30
C LEU A 245 -2.84 -2.14 9.95
N ILE A 246 -1.98 -1.16 10.24
CA ILE A 246 -2.17 0.24 9.83
C ILE A 246 -0.98 0.68 9.00
N ASN A 247 -1.24 1.33 7.87
CA ASN A 247 -0.23 1.99 7.05
C ASN A 247 -0.46 3.50 7.02
N SER A 248 0.61 4.26 6.89
CA SER A 248 0.56 5.71 6.71
C SER A 248 1.71 6.19 5.82
N TYR A 249 1.37 7.08 4.90
CA TYR A 249 2.32 7.81 4.04
C TYR A 249 2.42 9.29 4.42
N THR A 250 1.85 9.65 5.57
CA THR A 250 1.76 11.03 6.03
C THR A 250 3.04 11.46 6.68
N THR A 251 3.62 12.57 6.24
CA THR A 251 4.76 13.21 6.90
C THR A 251 4.41 13.52 8.35
N GLY A 252 5.30 13.13 9.28
CA GLY A 252 5.08 13.29 10.73
C GLY A 252 4.45 12.08 11.41
N PHE A 253 3.90 11.10 10.65
CA PHE A 253 3.44 9.82 11.20
C PHE A 253 4.56 8.78 11.16
N ALA A 254 5.52 8.93 12.06
CA ALA A 254 6.59 7.95 12.25
C ALA A 254 6.03 6.59 12.69
N PRO A 255 6.74 5.46 12.46
CA PRO A 255 6.32 4.13 12.91
C PRO A 255 5.96 4.07 14.40
N SER A 256 6.69 4.84 15.24
CA SER A 256 6.42 4.94 16.67
C SER A 256 5.03 5.50 17.00
N VAL A 257 4.46 6.37 16.15
CA VAL A 257 3.07 6.85 16.32
C VAL A 257 2.09 5.70 16.10
N LEU A 258 2.30 4.87 15.07
CA LEU A 258 1.47 3.69 14.82
C LEU A 258 1.58 2.67 15.96
N SER A 259 2.80 2.44 16.48
CA SER A 259 3.00 1.61 17.67
C SER A 259 2.22 2.13 18.87
N TYR A 260 2.22 3.45 19.09
CA TYR A 260 1.50 4.06 20.21
C TYR A 260 -0.01 3.87 20.05
N LEU A 261 -0.58 4.14 18.88
CA LEU A 261 -2.00 3.98 18.59
C LEU A 261 -2.47 2.52 18.83
N LEU A 262 -1.74 1.55 18.29
CA LEU A 262 -2.04 0.12 18.45
C LEU A 262 -1.85 -0.32 19.91
N GLY A 263 -0.81 0.16 20.56
CA GLY A 263 -0.52 -0.11 21.96
C GLY A 263 -1.59 0.40 22.92
N CYS A 264 -2.20 1.55 22.62
CA CYS A 264 -3.28 2.11 23.45
C CYS A 264 -4.64 1.44 23.22
N GLU A 265 -4.97 1.07 21.98
CA GLU A 265 -6.34 0.67 21.63
C GLU A 265 -6.52 -0.83 21.40
N VAL A 266 -5.53 -1.52 20.86
CA VAL A 266 -5.64 -2.94 20.51
C VAL A 266 -5.10 -3.83 21.62
N VAL A 267 -3.86 -3.58 22.07
CA VAL A 267 -3.18 -4.43 23.05
C VAL A 267 -3.93 -4.57 24.37
N PRO A 268 -4.50 -3.52 24.98
CA PRO A 268 -5.23 -3.67 26.24
C PRO A 268 -6.49 -4.54 26.16
N LYS A 269 -7.05 -4.65 24.95
CA LYS A 269 -8.31 -5.39 24.72
C LYS A 269 -8.06 -6.84 24.28
N PHE A 270 -7.01 -7.08 23.50
CA PHE A 270 -6.78 -8.37 22.83
C PHE A 270 -5.41 -8.99 23.13
N GLY A 271 -4.54 -8.28 23.84
CA GLY A 271 -3.16 -8.72 24.07
C GLY A 271 -2.31 -8.63 22.79
N GLY A 272 -1.23 -9.42 22.77
CA GLY A 272 -0.33 -9.52 21.64
C GLY A 272 0.86 -8.54 21.70
N ASN A 273 1.59 -8.45 20.59
CA ASN A 273 2.76 -7.59 20.44
C ASN A 273 2.54 -6.60 19.31
N VAL A 274 3.04 -5.39 19.48
CA VAL A 274 3.05 -4.36 18.43
C VAL A 274 4.44 -4.27 17.83
N TYR A 275 4.48 -4.27 16.52
CA TYR A 275 5.65 -4.00 15.72
C TYR A 275 5.33 -2.87 14.77
N ALA A 276 6.21 -1.90 14.62
CA ALA A 276 6.07 -0.86 13.61
C ALA A 276 7.44 -0.45 13.10
N ASP A 277 7.54 -0.28 11.79
CA ASP A 277 8.76 0.19 11.13
C ASP A 277 8.40 0.88 9.81
N GLU A 278 9.40 1.49 9.20
CA GLU A 278 9.27 2.01 7.84
C GLU A 278 9.18 0.87 6.83
N VAL A 279 8.41 1.07 5.78
CA VAL A 279 8.41 0.22 4.59
C VAL A 279 9.21 0.87 3.48
N GLY A 280 9.96 0.08 2.72
CA GLY A 280 10.84 0.62 1.69
C GLY A 280 11.03 -0.30 0.50
N LEU A 281 11.58 0.31 -0.55
CA LEU A 281 11.90 -0.34 -1.82
C LEU A 281 13.41 -0.31 -2.07
N PRO A 282 14.04 -1.43 -2.44
CA PRO A 282 15.45 -1.43 -2.80
C PRO A 282 15.68 -0.61 -4.07
N VAL A 283 16.75 0.20 -4.07
CA VAL A 283 17.19 0.98 -5.24
C VAL A 283 18.40 0.27 -5.84
N THR A 284 18.28 -0.18 -7.07
CA THR A 284 19.28 -1.03 -7.73
C THR A 284 20.61 -0.32 -7.91
N GLU A 285 20.61 0.90 -8.42
CA GLU A 285 21.83 1.63 -8.74
C GLU A 285 22.64 1.98 -7.49
N SER A 286 22.00 2.53 -6.47
CA SER A 286 22.68 2.93 -5.23
C SER A 286 22.89 1.76 -4.26
N GLY A 287 22.04 0.74 -4.31
CA GLY A 287 21.96 -0.35 -3.33
C GLY A 287 21.46 0.10 -1.96
N LEU A 288 20.88 1.30 -1.88
CA LEU A 288 20.19 1.82 -0.71
C LEU A 288 18.71 1.43 -0.77
N VAL A 289 17.94 1.86 0.20
CA VAL A 289 16.50 1.64 0.27
C VAL A 289 15.79 2.98 0.22
N LEU A 290 14.83 3.13 -0.71
CA LEU A 290 13.94 4.28 -0.75
C LEU A 290 12.88 4.10 0.36
N PRO A 291 12.81 5.00 1.37
CA PRO A 291 11.73 4.95 2.35
C PRO A 291 10.41 5.35 1.68
N CYS A 292 9.33 4.61 1.95
CA CYS A 292 8.05 4.84 1.29
C CYS A 292 6.96 5.30 2.25
N GLY A 293 6.95 4.75 3.47
CA GLY A 293 5.93 5.06 4.48
C GLY A 293 6.16 4.23 5.74
N SER A 294 5.18 4.25 6.63
CA SER A 294 5.20 3.54 7.90
C SER A 294 4.13 2.46 7.95
N SER A 295 4.43 1.32 8.56
CA SER A 295 3.47 0.25 8.88
C SER A 295 3.56 -0.13 10.36
N GLY A 296 2.44 -0.47 10.93
CA GLY A 296 2.35 -0.95 12.31
C GLY A 296 1.27 -2.01 12.49
#